data_4d915d97c56b737fbf09c07ee977d1ad
#
_entry.id   4d915d97c56b737fbf09c07ee977d1ad
#
_cell.length_a   1.000
_cell.length_b   1.000
_cell.length_c   1.000
_cell.angle_alpha   90.00
_cell.angle_beta   90.00
_cell.angle_gamma   90.00
#
_symmetry.space_group_name_H-M   'P 1'
#
loop_
_entity.id
_entity.type
_entity.pdbx_description
1 polymer ?
#
loop_
_entity_poly.entity_id
_entity_poly.type
_entity_poly.pdbx_seq_one_letter_code
_entity_poly.pdbx_strand_id
1 'polypeptide(L)'
;MDQKEIAMNGAGVAELGFPMWPQFDPKTKAEMAQALDTGLVSYWTGKKGMEFEEKFRQWAGATMAISCSCGTAALHIGISSLGIGPGDEVLVPSYSFIASSYAIVQAG
;
A
#
# COMPACT_ATOMS: atom_id res chain seq x y z
N MET A 1 -6.30 -10.31 -35.57
CA MET A 1 -6.54 -11.36 -34.57
C MET A 1 -7.53 -10.78 -33.58
N ASP A 2 -8.67 -11.44 -33.40
CA ASP A 2 -9.74 -10.94 -32.51
C ASP A 2 -9.26 -11.06 -31.04
N GLN A 3 -9.63 -10.09 -30.20
CA GLN A 3 -9.29 -10.11 -28.75
C GLN A 3 -9.79 -11.38 -28.06
N LYS A 4 -10.86 -12.00 -28.55
CA LYS A 4 -11.34 -13.31 -28.07
C LYS A 4 -10.41 -14.47 -28.38
N GLU A 5 -9.75 -14.46 -29.55
CA GLU A 5 -8.78 -15.50 -29.93
C GLU A 5 -7.50 -15.40 -29.06
N ILE A 6 -7.07 -14.18 -28.73
CA ILE A 6 -5.93 -13.93 -27.84
C ILE A 6 -6.21 -14.53 -26.45
N ALA A 7 -7.41 -14.31 -25.91
CA ALA A 7 -7.78 -14.80 -24.58
C ALA A 7 -7.88 -16.34 -24.52
N MET A 8 -8.27 -17.01 -25.59
CA MET A 8 -8.44 -18.47 -25.63
C MET A 8 -7.15 -19.23 -25.88
N ASN A 9 -6.19 -18.67 -26.60
CA ASN A 9 -4.97 -19.37 -27.03
C ASN A 9 -3.72 -19.06 -26.18
N GLY A 10 -3.80 -18.12 -25.23
CA GLY A 10 -2.70 -17.75 -24.35
C GLY A 10 -1.46 -17.14 -25.02
N ALA A 11 -1.34 -17.28 -26.35
CA ALA A 11 -0.16 -16.90 -27.11
C ALA A 11 -0.01 -15.37 -27.30
N GLY A 12 -1.12 -14.61 -27.26
CA GLY A 12 -1.08 -13.17 -27.49
C GLY A 12 -0.75 -12.32 -26.25
N VAL A 13 -0.89 -12.87 -25.06
CA VAL A 13 -0.69 -12.13 -23.82
C VAL A 13 0.80 -11.83 -23.59
N ALA A 14 1.68 -12.73 -24.00
CA ALA A 14 3.13 -12.53 -23.91
C ALA A 14 3.64 -11.44 -24.86
N GLU A 15 2.96 -11.23 -26.01
CA GLU A 15 3.33 -10.20 -27.00
C GLU A 15 2.81 -8.81 -26.65
N LEU A 16 1.82 -8.70 -25.75
CA LEU A 16 1.27 -7.41 -25.30
C LEU A 16 2.24 -6.59 -24.45
N GLY A 17 3.39 -7.16 -24.08
CA GLY A 17 4.47 -6.43 -23.42
C GLY A 17 4.01 -5.68 -22.17
N PHE A 18 3.43 -6.39 -21.19
CA PHE A 18 3.10 -5.76 -19.92
C PHE A 18 4.36 -5.15 -19.30
N PRO A 19 4.30 -3.88 -18.94
CA PRO A 19 5.45 -3.24 -18.31
C PRO A 19 5.78 -3.93 -16.99
N MET A 20 7.06 -4.14 -16.75
CA MET A 20 7.53 -4.70 -15.47
C MET A 20 7.13 -3.76 -14.33
N TRP A 21 6.64 -4.31 -13.24
CA TRP A 21 6.31 -3.57 -12.03
C TRP A 21 7.40 -3.78 -10.97
N PRO A 22 7.78 -2.78 -10.18
CA PRO A 22 7.31 -1.38 -10.20
C PRO A 22 7.99 -0.53 -11.27
N GLN A 23 7.29 0.53 -11.74
CA GLN A 23 7.85 1.55 -12.63
C GLN A 23 7.92 2.89 -11.91
N PHE A 24 9.07 3.50 -11.99
CA PHE A 24 9.31 4.83 -11.44
C PHE A 24 9.65 5.79 -12.57
N ASP A 25 8.87 6.86 -12.71
CA ASP A 25 9.16 7.92 -13.66
C ASP A 25 10.42 8.74 -13.24
N PRO A 26 11.02 9.50 -14.14
CA PRO A 26 12.22 10.28 -13.84
C PRO A 26 12.03 11.30 -12.72
N LYS A 27 10.83 11.89 -12.58
CA LYS A 27 10.51 12.87 -11.54
C LYS A 27 10.53 12.22 -10.17
N THR A 28 9.86 11.07 -10.03
CA THR A 28 9.84 10.28 -8.79
C THR A 28 11.27 9.91 -8.36
N LYS A 29 12.11 9.45 -9.31
CA LYS A 29 13.52 9.13 -9.01
C LYS A 29 14.30 10.33 -8.51
N ALA A 30 14.12 11.49 -9.15
CA ALA A 30 14.78 12.73 -8.76
C ALA A 30 14.34 13.21 -7.37
N GLU A 31 13.04 13.14 -7.05
CA GLU A 31 12.52 13.50 -5.74
C GLU A 31 13.03 12.58 -4.63
N MET A 32 13.17 11.27 -4.91
CA MET A 32 13.78 10.33 -3.97
C MET A 32 15.26 10.63 -3.74
N ALA A 33 16.02 10.89 -4.79
CA ALA A 33 17.43 11.28 -4.68
C ALA A 33 17.58 12.56 -3.84
N GLN A 34 16.77 13.58 -4.13
CA GLN A 34 16.78 14.82 -3.36
C GLN A 34 16.46 14.59 -1.87
N ALA A 35 15.50 13.71 -1.55
CA ALA A 35 15.20 13.39 -0.15
C ALA A 35 16.40 12.74 0.57
N LEU A 36 17.14 11.87 -0.12
CA LEU A 36 18.36 11.25 0.41
C LEU A 36 19.50 12.28 0.59
N ASP A 37 19.67 13.19 -0.37
CA ASP A 37 20.71 14.24 -0.33
C ASP A 37 20.55 15.17 0.87
N THR A 38 19.32 15.35 1.38
CA THR A 38 19.09 16.14 2.59
C THR A 38 19.62 15.48 3.86
N GLY A 39 19.79 14.15 3.87
CA GLY A 39 20.10 13.36 5.07
C GLY A 39 18.95 13.29 6.08
N LEU A 40 17.80 13.96 5.83
CA LEU A 40 16.64 14.03 6.74
C LEU A 40 15.60 12.98 6.34
N VAL A 41 15.97 11.70 6.42
CA VAL A 41 15.17 10.57 5.92
C VAL A 41 14.24 9.95 6.94
N SER A 42 14.36 10.28 8.22
CA SER A 42 13.46 9.77 9.25
C SER A 42 12.18 10.61 9.34
N TYR A 43 11.08 10.02 9.79
CA TYR A 43 9.82 10.73 10.00
C TYR A 43 9.97 11.96 10.94
N TRP A 44 10.82 11.85 11.97
CA TRP A 44 11.01 12.88 12.97
C TRP A 44 11.89 14.05 12.51
N THR A 45 12.79 13.81 11.59
CA THR A 45 13.74 14.82 11.10
C THR A 45 13.38 15.35 9.72
N GLY A 46 12.71 14.53 8.90
CA GLY A 46 12.25 14.90 7.57
C GLY A 46 10.80 15.39 7.57
N LYS A 47 10.39 15.97 6.44
CA LYS A 47 9.02 16.47 6.25
C LYS A 47 8.19 15.61 5.32
N LYS A 48 8.81 14.70 4.55
CA LYS A 48 8.14 13.94 3.48
C LYS A 48 7.01 13.03 3.99
N GLY A 49 7.17 12.42 5.17
CA GLY A 49 6.11 11.63 5.80
C GLY A 49 4.87 12.48 6.12
N MET A 50 5.08 13.62 6.78
CA MET A 50 3.99 14.55 7.12
C MET A 50 3.32 15.15 5.88
N GLU A 51 4.10 15.50 4.85
CA GLU A 51 3.57 15.98 3.57
C GLU A 51 2.71 14.91 2.86
N PHE A 52 3.13 13.65 2.93
CA PHE A 52 2.39 12.52 2.40
C PHE A 52 1.05 12.34 3.14
N GLU A 53 1.09 12.33 4.47
CA GLU A 53 -0.12 12.19 5.30
C GLU A 53 -1.13 13.29 5.02
N GLU A 54 -0.69 14.54 4.92
CA GLU A 54 -1.59 15.65 4.63
C GLU A 54 -2.21 15.55 3.23
N LYS A 55 -1.43 15.21 2.20
CA LYS A 55 -1.94 15.01 0.84
C LYS A 55 -2.91 13.85 0.78
N PHE A 56 -2.58 12.74 1.45
CA PHE A 56 -3.44 11.56 1.49
C PHE A 56 -4.75 11.85 2.25
N ARG A 57 -4.67 12.55 3.36
CA ARG A 57 -5.82 13.00 4.13
C ARG A 57 -6.80 13.81 3.26
N GLN A 58 -6.27 14.78 2.52
CA GLN A 58 -7.07 15.62 1.61
C GLN A 58 -7.71 14.79 0.49
N TRP A 59 -6.92 13.92 -0.15
CA TRP A 59 -7.41 13.05 -1.22
C TRP A 59 -8.49 12.09 -0.75
N ALA A 60 -8.33 11.48 0.42
CA ALA A 60 -9.29 10.55 0.99
C ALA A 60 -10.51 11.22 1.63
N GLY A 61 -10.50 12.55 1.82
CA GLY A 61 -11.55 13.28 2.58
C GLY A 61 -11.61 12.88 4.06
N ALA A 62 -10.51 12.35 4.61
CA ALA A 62 -10.44 11.89 5.98
C ALA A 62 -10.12 13.02 6.96
N THR A 63 -10.46 12.85 8.24
CA THR A 63 -10.10 13.79 9.30
C THR A 63 -8.61 13.75 9.61
N MET A 64 -8.00 12.55 9.55
CA MET A 64 -6.59 12.31 9.83
C MET A 64 -6.06 11.22 8.89
N ALA A 65 -4.76 11.22 8.65
CA ALA A 65 -4.02 10.15 8.01
C ALA A 65 -2.71 9.94 8.75
N ILE A 66 -2.34 8.69 8.95
CA ILE A 66 -1.10 8.30 9.62
C ILE A 66 -0.39 7.28 8.73
N SER A 67 0.85 7.57 8.39
CA SER A 67 1.68 6.67 7.59
C SER A 67 2.25 5.54 8.46
N CYS A 68 2.38 4.37 7.86
CA CYS A 68 2.99 3.19 8.48
C CYS A 68 3.88 2.47 7.48
N SER A 69 4.64 1.49 7.93
CA SER A 69 5.66 0.82 7.11
C SER A 69 5.08 -0.01 5.96
N CYS A 70 3.88 -0.54 6.10
CA CYS A 70 3.24 -1.39 5.10
C CYS A 70 1.73 -1.56 5.38
N GLY A 71 1.00 -2.12 4.39
CA GLY A 71 -0.43 -2.39 4.53
C GLY A 71 -0.78 -3.36 5.66
N THR A 72 0.06 -4.33 5.97
CA THR A 72 -0.13 -5.24 7.12
C THR A 72 -0.13 -4.47 8.44
N ALA A 73 0.83 -3.55 8.62
CA ALA A 73 0.89 -2.69 9.79
C ALA A 73 -0.33 -1.76 9.87
N ALA A 74 -0.78 -1.23 8.73
CA ALA A 74 -1.99 -0.41 8.67
C ALA A 74 -3.23 -1.15 9.14
N LEU A 75 -3.42 -2.39 8.69
CA LEU A 75 -4.54 -3.24 9.13
C LEU A 75 -4.46 -3.52 10.63
N HIS A 76 -3.30 -3.89 11.15
CA HIS A 76 -3.10 -4.15 12.59
C HIS A 76 -3.37 -2.91 13.43
N ILE A 77 -2.83 -1.76 13.06
CA ILE A 77 -3.08 -0.48 13.75
C ILE A 77 -4.58 -0.15 13.71
N GLY A 78 -5.23 -0.31 12.55
CA GLY A 78 -6.66 -0.06 12.40
C GLY A 78 -7.52 -0.91 13.34
N ILE A 79 -7.28 -2.22 13.38
CA ILE A 79 -8.00 -3.16 14.26
C ILE A 79 -7.77 -2.81 15.72
N SER A 80 -6.51 -2.63 16.11
CA SER A 80 -6.13 -2.31 17.50
C SER A 80 -6.70 -0.95 17.96
N SER A 81 -6.76 0.04 17.06
CA SER A 81 -7.31 1.37 17.39
C SER A 81 -8.81 1.36 17.67
N LEU A 82 -9.53 0.35 17.17
CA LEU A 82 -10.95 0.11 17.47
C LEU A 82 -11.16 -0.61 18.81
N GLY A 83 -10.09 -0.96 19.52
CA GLY A 83 -10.16 -1.71 20.78
C GLY A 83 -10.46 -3.19 20.60
N ILE A 84 -10.36 -3.70 19.37
CA ILE A 84 -10.57 -5.13 19.07
C ILE A 84 -9.37 -5.91 19.60
N GLY A 85 -9.64 -6.99 20.34
CA GLY A 85 -8.62 -7.80 21.01
C GLY A 85 -9.11 -9.20 21.39
N PRO A 86 -8.45 -9.84 22.34
CA PRO A 86 -8.75 -11.22 22.72
C PRO A 86 -10.24 -11.43 23.11
N GLY A 87 -10.90 -12.37 22.45
CA GLY A 87 -12.30 -12.69 22.65
C GLY A 87 -13.26 -12.02 21.67
N ASP A 88 -12.78 -11.09 20.83
CA ASP A 88 -13.57 -10.48 19.77
C ASP A 88 -13.58 -11.31 18.50
N GLU A 89 -14.64 -11.22 17.73
CA GLU A 89 -14.79 -11.89 16.43
C GLU A 89 -14.75 -10.88 15.30
N VAL A 90 -13.92 -11.15 14.28
CA VAL A 90 -13.77 -10.29 13.11
C VAL A 90 -14.05 -11.11 11.84
N LEU A 91 -14.98 -10.62 11.02
CA LEU A 91 -15.28 -11.22 9.72
C LEU A 91 -14.25 -10.79 8.68
N VAL A 92 -13.66 -11.74 8.01
CA VAL A 92 -12.66 -11.52 6.96
C VAL A 92 -12.90 -12.45 5.79
N PRO A 93 -12.69 -12.00 4.52
CA PRO A 93 -12.77 -12.87 3.37
C PRO A 93 -11.74 -14.00 3.44
N SER A 94 -12.16 -15.25 3.15
CA SER A 94 -11.25 -16.39 3.10
C SER A 94 -10.30 -16.34 1.90
N TYR A 95 -10.71 -15.70 0.80
CA TYR A 95 -9.90 -15.50 -0.40
C TYR A 95 -9.32 -14.09 -0.40
N SER A 96 -8.20 -13.92 0.29
CA SER A 96 -7.48 -12.66 0.43
C SER A 96 -6.00 -12.91 0.71
N PHE A 97 -5.19 -11.86 0.63
CA PHE A 97 -3.80 -11.94 1.11
C PHE A 97 -3.78 -12.18 2.62
N ILE A 98 -2.85 -12.99 3.07
CA ILE A 98 -2.75 -13.44 4.47
C ILE A 98 -2.73 -12.30 5.49
N ALA A 99 -2.27 -11.11 5.11
CA ALA A 99 -2.23 -9.94 5.99
C ALA A 99 -3.60 -9.58 6.59
N SER A 100 -4.70 -9.84 5.86
CA SER A 100 -6.06 -9.57 6.34
C SER A 100 -6.40 -10.40 7.59
N SER A 101 -6.12 -11.69 7.56
CA SER A 101 -6.32 -12.58 8.72
C SER A 101 -5.24 -12.40 9.78
N TYR A 102 -3.99 -12.18 9.35
CA TYR A 102 -2.86 -12.06 10.24
C TYR A 102 -2.95 -10.82 11.13
N ALA A 103 -3.44 -9.70 10.62
CA ALA A 103 -3.66 -8.49 11.41
C ALA A 103 -4.67 -8.70 12.55
N ILE A 104 -5.69 -9.54 12.33
CA ILE A 104 -6.67 -9.92 13.37
C ILE A 104 -5.99 -10.75 14.45
N VAL A 105 -5.23 -11.76 14.06
CA VAL A 105 -4.48 -12.61 15.01
C VAL A 105 -3.46 -11.80 15.82
N GLN A 106 -2.84 -10.79 15.20
CA GLN A 106 -1.91 -9.91 15.91
C GLN A 106 -2.58 -8.99 16.94
N ALA A 107 -3.85 -8.68 16.74
CA ALA A 107 -4.60 -7.88 17.71
C ALA A 107 -5.08 -8.71 18.92
N GLY A 108 -4.96 -10.07 18.85
CA GLY A 108 -5.34 -11.02 19.90
C GLY A 108 -6.61 -11.77 19.55
#